data_aebf1d46277764edcd8159bd058f7c2d
#
_entry.id   aebf1d46277764edcd8159bd058f7c2d
#
_cell.length_a   1.000
_cell.length_b   1.000
_cell.length_c   1.000
_cell.angle_alpha   90.00
_cell.angle_beta   90.00
_cell.angle_gamma   90.00
#
_symmetry.space_group_name_H-M   'P 1'
#
loop_
_entity.id
_entity.type
_entity.pdbx_description
1 polymer ?
#
loop_
_entity_poly.entity_id
_entity_poly.type
_entity_poly.pdbx_seq_one_letter_code
_entity_poly.pdbx_strand_id
1 'polypeptide(L)'
;MHITTPNNINFCSRNKTIRFADDIARRVNKCYPRFSATKIECRNAALKYPDFVKSLVEMTNDGVRYFKDVLYDSSESFYDKIKAFTEPVKKYKLGNCGESAQLAAIAAKINGIKNCHIALLRSMEENSQDKDLDHLVLFVNDKKPYIIDPWLGIADYVPNILSRYKHDYPREFGIKPNEKATFCSMIDDEYTDFLKDDFSRKQINKLRKIYPDLFIKRGYV
;
A
#
# COMPACT_ATOMS: atom_id res chain seq x y z
N MET A 1 -33.32 -10.31 32.06
CA MET A 1 -32.58 -9.47 31.14
C MET A 1 -31.38 -10.29 30.64
N HIS A 2 -31.50 -10.95 29.49
CA HIS A 2 -30.41 -11.73 28.93
C HIS A 2 -29.58 -10.80 28.01
N ILE A 3 -28.35 -10.55 28.44
CA ILE A 3 -27.34 -9.86 27.63
C ILE A 3 -26.75 -10.95 26.72
N THR A 4 -27.12 -10.95 25.47
CA THR A 4 -26.47 -11.74 24.42
C THR A 4 -25.14 -11.06 24.08
N THR A 5 -24.04 -11.69 24.46
CA THR A 5 -22.70 -11.35 24.00
C THR A 5 -22.63 -11.45 22.48
N PRO A 6 -22.06 -10.45 21.79
CA PRO A 6 -21.90 -10.52 20.34
C PRO A 6 -20.99 -11.67 19.98
N ASN A 7 -21.41 -12.41 18.97
CA ASN A 7 -20.78 -13.59 18.41
C ASN A 7 -19.26 -13.42 18.27
N ASN A 8 -18.51 -14.29 18.91
CA ASN A 8 -17.13 -14.61 18.62
C ASN A 8 -17.01 -14.85 17.10
N ILE A 9 -16.52 -13.87 16.36
CA ILE A 9 -16.07 -14.06 15.00
C ILE A 9 -14.90 -15.04 15.12
N ASN A 10 -15.14 -16.26 14.72
CA ASN A 10 -14.15 -17.33 14.68
C ASN A 10 -12.93 -16.86 13.88
N PHE A 11 -11.89 -16.46 14.57
CA PHE A 11 -10.54 -16.21 14.02
C PHE A 11 -9.86 -17.53 13.59
N CYS A 12 -10.66 -18.54 13.28
CA CYS A 12 -10.19 -19.86 12.91
C CYS A 12 -9.73 -19.85 11.45
N SER A 13 -8.43 -19.96 11.27
CA SER A 13 -7.72 -20.24 10.01
C SER A 13 -7.83 -19.15 8.91
N ARG A 14 -7.31 -17.93 9.16
CA ARG A 14 -6.82 -17.14 8.04
C ARG A 14 -5.90 -18.05 7.21
N ASN A 15 -6.25 -18.23 5.93
CA ASN A 15 -5.44 -19.00 4.99
C ASN A 15 -3.97 -18.52 5.11
N LYS A 16 -3.02 -19.47 5.06
CA LYS A 16 -1.58 -19.20 5.14
C LYS A 16 -1.14 -18.09 4.18
N THR A 17 -1.76 -18.02 2.99
CA THR A 17 -1.52 -16.97 1.98
C THR A 17 -1.84 -15.58 2.54
N ILE A 18 -3.00 -15.39 3.16
CA ILE A 18 -3.41 -14.10 3.71
C ILE A 18 -2.56 -13.71 4.92
N ARG A 19 -2.20 -14.66 5.79
CA ARG A 19 -1.27 -14.38 6.91
C ARG A 19 0.07 -13.87 6.40
N PHE A 20 0.61 -14.53 5.37
CA PHE A 20 1.87 -14.12 4.77
C PHE A 20 1.78 -12.74 4.10
N ALA A 21 0.69 -12.45 3.39
CA ALA A 21 0.40 -11.14 2.81
C ALA A 21 0.27 -10.05 3.91
N ASP A 22 -0.40 -10.36 5.00
CA ASP A 22 -0.55 -9.48 6.16
C ASP A 22 0.81 -9.18 6.83
N ASP A 23 1.70 -10.19 6.91
CA ASP A 23 3.06 -10.00 7.40
C ASP A 23 3.87 -9.06 6.50
N ILE A 24 3.69 -9.12 5.18
CA ILE A 24 4.30 -8.16 4.23
C ILE A 24 3.76 -6.75 4.50
N ALA A 25 2.43 -6.58 4.58
CA ALA A 25 1.81 -5.29 4.82
C ALA A 25 2.33 -4.63 6.11
N ARG A 26 2.31 -5.37 7.21
CA ARG A 26 2.80 -4.90 8.52
C ARG A 26 4.28 -4.60 8.52
N ARG A 27 5.08 -5.42 7.85
CA ARG A 27 6.53 -5.23 7.77
C ARG A 27 6.88 -3.97 7.01
N VAL A 28 6.25 -3.73 5.86
CA VAL A 28 6.43 -2.48 5.11
C VAL A 28 5.99 -1.28 5.96
N ASN A 29 4.84 -1.35 6.61
CA ASN A 29 4.36 -0.28 7.47
C ASN A 29 5.33 0.02 8.64
N LYS A 30 5.86 -1.03 9.29
CA LYS A 30 6.75 -0.91 10.46
C LYS A 30 8.17 -0.48 10.07
N CYS A 31 8.77 -1.10 9.04
CA CYS A 31 10.16 -0.87 8.67
C CYS A 31 10.36 0.41 7.86
N TYR A 32 9.29 0.87 7.19
CA TYR A 32 9.28 2.09 6.38
C TYR A 32 8.18 3.05 6.86
N PRO A 33 8.25 3.51 8.14
CA PRO A 33 7.32 4.48 8.65
C PRO A 33 7.50 5.79 7.89
N ARG A 34 6.38 6.42 7.52
CA ARG A 34 6.39 7.61 6.69
C ARG A 34 5.36 8.63 7.16
N PHE A 35 5.74 9.88 7.03
CA PHE A 35 4.81 10.98 7.10
C PHE A 35 4.00 11.03 5.81
N SER A 36 2.72 11.23 5.93
CA SER A 36 1.84 11.46 4.80
C SER A 36 0.72 12.42 5.19
N ALA A 37 0.51 13.36 4.30
CA ALA A 37 -0.52 14.38 4.42
C ALA A 37 -1.95 13.80 4.45
N THR A 38 -2.16 12.64 3.87
CA THR A 38 -3.48 12.01 3.74
C THR A 38 -3.86 11.15 4.95
N LYS A 39 -2.92 10.89 5.88
CA LYS A 39 -3.23 10.15 7.11
C LYS A 39 -4.16 10.95 8.04
N ILE A 40 -5.02 10.21 8.75
CA ILE A 40 -6.04 10.81 9.63
C ILE A 40 -5.42 11.72 10.72
N GLU A 41 -4.24 11.38 11.21
CA GLU A 41 -3.51 12.18 12.19
C GLU A 41 -3.15 13.56 11.64
N CYS A 42 -2.73 13.63 10.37
CA CYS A 42 -2.43 14.88 9.68
C CYS A 42 -3.70 15.69 9.40
N ARG A 43 -4.80 15.03 9.01
CA ARG A 43 -6.10 15.69 8.82
C ARG A 43 -6.61 16.28 10.14
N ASN A 44 -6.49 15.56 11.23
CA ASN A 44 -6.87 16.05 12.55
C ASN A 44 -5.97 17.22 13.02
N ALA A 45 -4.67 17.16 12.70
CA ALA A 45 -3.75 18.27 12.98
C ALA A 45 -4.06 19.50 12.12
N ALA A 46 -4.53 19.31 10.87
CA ALA A 46 -4.92 20.40 9.97
C ALA A 46 -6.11 21.22 10.52
N LEU A 47 -7.04 20.57 11.21
CA LEU A 47 -8.15 21.27 11.88
C LEU A 47 -7.68 22.22 12.98
N LYS A 48 -6.56 21.91 13.60
CA LYS A 48 -6.01 22.66 14.73
C LYS A 48 -4.90 23.64 14.33
N TYR A 49 -4.13 23.29 13.30
CA TYR A 49 -2.97 24.05 12.81
C TYR A 49 -2.95 24.07 11.27
N PRO A 50 -3.91 24.74 10.62
CA PRO A 50 -4.12 24.60 9.17
C PRO A 50 -2.91 25.05 8.34
N ASP A 51 -2.30 26.20 8.66
CA ASP A 51 -1.19 26.75 7.87
C ASP A 51 0.08 25.88 8.00
N PHE A 52 0.37 25.38 9.20
CA PHE A 52 1.50 24.49 9.43
C PHE A 52 1.33 23.17 8.67
N VAL A 53 0.14 22.56 8.74
CA VAL A 53 -0.12 21.29 8.04
C VAL A 53 -0.13 21.50 6.54
N LYS A 54 -0.66 22.61 6.02
CA LYS A 54 -0.62 22.95 4.62
C LYS A 54 0.82 23.00 4.09
N SER A 55 1.70 23.73 4.77
CA SER A 55 3.12 23.80 4.40
C SER A 55 3.80 22.43 4.44
N LEU A 56 3.46 21.59 5.41
CA LEU A 56 4.01 20.26 5.56
C LEU A 56 3.53 19.31 4.44
N VAL A 57 2.26 19.45 4.02
CA VAL A 57 1.68 18.73 2.87
C VAL A 57 2.39 19.13 1.59
N GLU A 58 2.56 20.43 1.35
CA GLU A 58 3.26 20.96 0.16
C GLU A 58 4.70 20.41 0.11
N MET A 59 5.46 20.54 1.20
CA MET A 59 6.82 19.99 1.29
C MET A 59 6.87 18.47 1.02
N THR A 60 5.89 17.71 1.53
CA THR A 60 5.85 16.26 1.31
C THR A 60 5.59 15.94 -0.15
N ASN A 61 4.62 16.61 -0.76
CA ASN A 61 4.28 16.40 -2.17
C ASN A 61 5.41 16.82 -3.10
N ASP A 62 6.06 17.94 -2.83
CA ASP A 62 7.21 18.41 -3.60
C ASP A 62 8.40 17.46 -3.45
N GLY A 63 8.64 16.95 -2.25
CA GLY A 63 9.66 15.94 -2.01
C GLY A 63 9.41 14.65 -2.75
N VAL A 64 8.17 14.13 -2.71
CA VAL A 64 7.77 12.93 -3.45
C VAL A 64 7.88 13.14 -4.96
N ARG A 65 7.45 14.30 -5.47
CA ARG A 65 7.58 14.66 -6.89
C ARG A 65 9.05 14.72 -7.31
N TYR A 66 9.90 15.40 -6.54
CA TYR A 66 11.33 15.48 -6.81
C TYR A 66 11.96 14.07 -6.95
N PHE A 67 11.61 13.14 -6.07
CA PHE A 67 12.14 11.79 -6.14
C PHE A 67 11.63 11.02 -7.36
N LYS A 68 10.40 11.23 -7.78
CA LYS A 68 9.85 10.65 -9.01
C LYS A 68 10.53 11.27 -10.22
N ASP A 69 10.39 12.56 -10.40
CA ASP A 69 10.75 13.25 -11.63
C ASP A 69 12.29 13.36 -11.83
N VAL A 70 13.06 13.46 -10.75
CA VAL A 70 14.52 13.66 -10.85
C VAL A 70 15.28 12.35 -10.67
N LEU A 71 14.98 11.58 -9.62
CA LEU A 71 15.78 10.40 -9.32
C LEU A 71 15.33 9.17 -10.12
N TYR A 72 14.03 9.00 -10.36
CA TYR A 72 13.53 7.87 -11.13
C TYR A 72 13.86 8.04 -12.61
N ASP A 73 13.56 9.19 -13.20
CA ASP A 73 13.79 9.44 -14.63
C ASP A 73 15.27 9.44 -15.00
N SER A 74 16.15 9.84 -14.06
CA SER A 74 17.60 9.72 -14.24
C SER A 74 18.16 8.32 -13.97
N SER A 75 17.31 7.36 -13.58
CA SER A 75 17.76 6.01 -13.19
C SER A 75 17.93 5.11 -14.41
N GLU A 76 19.16 4.72 -14.72
CA GLU A 76 19.50 3.84 -15.85
C GLU A 76 19.28 2.36 -15.55
N SER A 77 19.41 1.95 -14.28
CA SER A 77 19.31 0.55 -13.92
C SER A 77 18.05 0.23 -13.12
N PHE A 78 17.58 -1.03 -13.25
CA PHE A 78 16.53 -1.59 -12.42
C PHE A 78 16.73 -1.34 -10.91
N TYR A 79 17.98 -1.43 -10.42
CA TYR A 79 18.25 -1.21 -8.99
C TYR A 79 18.20 0.26 -8.59
N ASP A 80 18.55 1.16 -9.50
CA ASP A 80 18.48 2.60 -9.24
C ASP A 80 17.03 3.07 -9.23
N LYS A 81 16.18 2.54 -10.12
CA LYS A 81 14.73 2.74 -10.07
C LYS A 81 14.16 2.31 -8.72
N ILE A 82 14.49 1.11 -8.23
CA ILE A 82 14.05 0.66 -6.90
C ILE A 82 14.55 1.60 -5.79
N LYS A 83 15.79 2.05 -5.85
CA LYS A 83 16.34 2.99 -4.86
C LYS A 83 15.63 4.34 -4.90
N ALA A 84 15.31 4.86 -6.08
CA ALA A 84 14.60 6.12 -6.22
C ALA A 84 13.27 6.14 -5.44
N PHE A 85 12.60 5.00 -5.30
CA PHE A 85 11.38 4.88 -4.48
C PHE A 85 11.63 4.52 -3.02
N THR A 86 12.61 3.68 -2.73
CA THR A 86 12.79 3.15 -1.38
C THR A 86 13.62 4.06 -0.48
N GLU A 87 14.66 4.70 -1.02
CA GLU A 87 15.56 5.55 -0.23
C GLU A 87 14.88 6.81 0.31
N PRO A 88 14.03 7.53 -0.44
CA PRO A 88 13.30 8.67 0.11
C PRO A 88 12.44 8.31 1.31
N VAL A 89 11.68 7.21 1.21
CA VAL A 89 10.86 6.74 2.32
C VAL A 89 11.73 6.33 3.50
N LYS A 90 12.83 5.63 3.24
CA LYS A 90 13.74 5.17 4.28
C LYS A 90 14.48 6.32 4.98
N LYS A 91 15.04 7.26 4.21
CA LYS A 91 15.89 8.34 4.72
C LYS A 91 15.08 9.52 5.23
N TYR A 92 14.10 9.97 4.48
CA TYR A 92 13.36 11.21 4.77
C TYR A 92 11.98 10.96 5.38
N LYS A 93 11.54 9.70 5.43
CA LYS A 93 10.23 9.31 5.95
C LYS A 93 9.06 10.00 5.23
N LEU A 94 9.26 10.31 3.94
CA LEU A 94 8.24 10.90 3.07
C LEU A 94 7.61 9.83 2.19
N GLY A 95 6.31 9.89 2.00
CA GLY A 95 5.61 8.99 1.08
C GLY A 95 4.12 8.93 1.34
N ASN A 96 3.39 8.61 0.30
CA ASN A 96 1.94 8.42 0.29
C ASN A 96 1.56 6.93 0.11
N CYS A 97 0.31 6.64 -0.17
CA CYS A 97 -0.16 5.29 -0.46
C CYS A 97 0.56 4.68 -1.68
N GLY A 98 0.91 5.48 -2.67
CA GLY A 98 1.66 5.05 -3.86
C GLY A 98 3.02 4.47 -3.53
N GLU A 99 3.86 5.20 -2.79
CA GLU A 99 5.18 4.73 -2.36
C GLU A 99 5.06 3.50 -1.46
N SER A 100 3.98 3.42 -0.68
CA SER A 100 3.67 2.25 0.14
C SER A 100 3.36 1.03 -0.69
N ALA A 101 2.52 1.19 -1.71
CA ALA A 101 2.14 0.11 -2.62
C ALA A 101 3.34 -0.40 -3.42
N GLN A 102 4.25 0.50 -3.85
CA GLN A 102 5.50 0.14 -4.53
C GLN A 102 6.44 -0.66 -3.61
N LEU A 103 6.62 -0.22 -2.36
CA LEU A 103 7.37 -0.99 -1.36
C LEU A 103 6.78 -2.36 -1.11
N ALA A 104 5.43 -2.47 -1.05
CA ALA A 104 4.76 -3.76 -0.92
C ALA A 104 4.97 -4.64 -2.15
N ALA A 105 4.97 -4.07 -3.37
CA ALA A 105 5.25 -4.81 -4.58
C ALA A 105 6.68 -5.38 -4.59
N ILE A 106 7.67 -4.58 -4.21
CA ILE A 106 9.06 -5.03 -4.06
C ILE A 106 9.14 -6.14 -3.01
N ALA A 107 8.53 -5.94 -1.84
CA ALA A 107 8.50 -6.94 -0.78
C ALA A 107 7.83 -8.24 -1.23
N ALA A 108 6.68 -8.15 -1.91
CA ALA A 108 5.95 -9.30 -2.44
C ALA A 108 6.82 -10.11 -3.42
N LYS A 109 7.46 -9.45 -4.39
CA LYS A 109 8.34 -10.11 -5.38
C LYS A 109 9.59 -10.70 -4.74
N ILE A 110 10.25 -10.03 -3.81
CA ILE A 110 11.38 -10.57 -3.03
C ILE A 110 10.99 -11.85 -2.27
N ASN A 111 9.74 -11.92 -1.83
CA ASN A 111 9.20 -13.06 -1.08
C ASN A 111 8.51 -14.11 -1.96
N GLY A 112 8.55 -13.95 -3.29
CA GLY A 112 8.09 -14.93 -4.28
C GLY A 112 6.58 -14.89 -4.55
N ILE A 113 5.90 -13.79 -4.22
CA ILE A 113 4.55 -13.52 -4.70
C ILE A 113 4.65 -13.05 -6.15
N LYS A 114 3.87 -13.67 -7.02
CA LYS A 114 3.78 -13.38 -8.45
C LYS A 114 2.45 -12.74 -8.78
N ASN A 115 2.29 -12.32 -10.05
CA ASN A 115 1.03 -11.78 -10.60
C ASN A 115 0.45 -10.66 -9.70
N CYS A 116 1.30 -9.76 -9.26
CA CYS A 116 0.88 -8.61 -8.46
C CYS A 116 1.17 -7.29 -9.21
N HIS A 117 0.27 -6.33 -9.04
CA HIS A 117 0.37 -4.99 -9.62
C HIS A 117 -0.25 -3.96 -8.69
N ILE A 118 0.10 -2.70 -8.89
CA ILE A 118 -0.49 -1.60 -8.15
C ILE A 118 -1.89 -1.33 -8.69
N ALA A 119 -2.84 -1.10 -7.80
CA ALA A 119 -4.22 -0.82 -8.14
C ALA A 119 -4.76 0.38 -7.35
N LEU A 120 -5.61 1.15 -8.01
CA LEU A 120 -6.30 2.31 -7.47
C LEU A 120 -7.69 1.89 -6.98
N LEU A 121 -8.04 2.30 -5.77
CA LEU A 121 -9.40 2.18 -5.24
C LEU A 121 -10.31 3.19 -5.92
N ARG A 122 -11.44 2.74 -6.46
CA ARG A 122 -12.43 3.57 -7.16
C ARG A 122 -13.84 3.37 -6.64
N SER A 123 -14.61 4.47 -6.60
CA SER A 123 -16.06 4.42 -6.49
C SER A 123 -16.68 3.94 -7.82
N MET A 124 -17.73 3.14 -7.72
CA MET A 124 -18.52 2.68 -8.87
C MET A 124 -19.81 3.49 -9.06
N GLU A 125 -20.04 4.54 -8.28
CA GLU A 125 -21.23 5.39 -8.42
C GLU A 125 -21.13 6.23 -9.70
N GLU A 126 -22.13 6.12 -10.58
CA GLU A 126 -22.16 6.79 -11.90
C GLU A 126 -22.10 8.32 -11.82
N ASN A 127 -22.56 8.90 -10.71
CA ASN A 127 -22.68 10.34 -10.50
C ASN A 127 -21.58 10.95 -9.62
N SER A 128 -20.56 10.19 -9.22
CA SER A 128 -19.45 10.77 -8.45
C SER A 128 -18.52 11.51 -9.40
N GLN A 129 -18.36 12.82 -9.21
CA GLN A 129 -17.38 13.63 -9.95
C GLN A 129 -15.95 13.16 -9.66
N ASP A 130 -15.72 12.58 -8.48
CA ASP A 130 -14.46 11.94 -8.07
C ASP A 130 -14.66 10.42 -8.01
N LYS A 131 -14.45 9.76 -9.14
CA LYS A 131 -14.46 8.28 -9.20
C LYS A 131 -13.28 7.65 -8.45
N ASP A 132 -12.21 8.40 -8.29
CA ASP A 132 -10.98 7.94 -7.64
C ASP A 132 -11.01 8.28 -6.15
N LEU A 133 -10.88 7.25 -5.31
CA LEU A 133 -10.84 7.40 -3.84
C LEU A 133 -9.40 7.64 -3.35
N ASP A 134 -8.51 8.07 -4.24
CA ASP A 134 -7.11 8.46 -4.01
C ASP A 134 -6.34 7.51 -3.08
N HIS A 135 -6.55 6.19 -3.28
CA HIS A 135 -5.85 5.19 -2.49
C HIS A 135 -5.26 4.08 -3.36
N LEU A 136 -3.94 3.94 -3.31
CA LEU A 136 -3.18 2.93 -4.03
C LEU A 136 -2.77 1.78 -3.11
N VAL A 137 -2.93 0.56 -3.62
CA VAL A 137 -2.64 -0.69 -2.93
C VAL A 137 -1.91 -1.68 -3.84
N LEU A 138 -1.37 -2.74 -3.29
CA LEU A 138 -0.90 -3.87 -4.07
C LEU A 138 -2.03 -4.89 -4.24
N PHE A 139 -2.45 -5.11 -5.48
CA PHE A 139 -3.38 -6.16 -5.88
C PHE A 139 -2.60 -7.42 -6.28
N VAL A 140 -3.02 -8.58 -5.77
CA VAL A 140 -2.45 -9.87 -6.15
C VAL A 140 -3.52 -10.69 -6.85
N ASN A 141 -3.27 -11.00 -8.12
CA ASN A 141 -4.17 -11.79 -8.97
C ASN A 141 -3.86 -13.28 -8.80
N ASP A 142 -4.45 -13.88 -7.78
CA ASP A 142 -4.40 -15.33 -7.49
C ASP A 142 -5.79 -15.96 -7.73
N LYS A 143 -5.94 -17.27 -7.56
CA LYS A 143 -7.24 -17.98 -7.65
C LYS A 143 -8.35 -17.30 -6.84
N LYS A 144 -8.01 -16.74 -5.70
CA LYS A 144 -8.83 -15.82 -4.92
C LYS A 144 -8.05 -14.52 -4.79
N PRO A 145 -8.40 -13.46 -5.54
CA PRO A 145 -7.67 -12.20 -5.50
C PRO A 145 -7.68 -11.58 -4.11
N TYR A 146 -6.55 -11.00 -3.74
CA TYR A 146 -6.39 -10.34 -2.45
C TYR A 146 -5.57 -9.05 -2.57
N ILE A 147 -5.70 -8.21 -1.57
CA ILE A 147 -5.02 -6.92 -1.44
C ILE A 147 -3.99 -6.99 -0.34
N ILE A 148 -2.84 -6.36 -0.58
CA ILE A 148 -1.86 -6.00 0.44
C ILE A 148 -1.88 -4.48 0.55
N ASP A 149 -2.35 -3.97 1.68
CA ASP A 149 -2.38 -2.55 1.98
C ASP A 149 -1.35 -2.22 3.08
N PRO A 150 -0.14 -1.81 2.71
CA PRO A 150 0.88 -1.46 3.68
C PRO A 150 0.63 -0.11 4.36
N TRP A 151 -0.26 0.73 3.80
CA TRP A 151 -0.66 1.99 4.43
C TRP A 151 -1.40 1.76 5.75
N LEU A 152 -2.31 0.80 5.76
CA LEU A 152 -3.02 0.35 6.95
C LEU A 152 -2.30 -0.79 7.68
N GLY A 153 -1.32 -1.44 7.05
CA GLY A 153 -0.64 -2.62 7.59
C GLY A 153 -1.53 -3.87 7.61
N ILE A 154 -2.39 -4.04 6.60
CA ILE A 154 -3.36 -5.14 6.51
C ILE A 154 -3.30 -5.83 5.15
N ALA A 155 -3.73 -7.09 5.12
CA ALA A 155 -4.03 -7.79 3.89
C ALA A 155 -5.25 -8.68 4.07
N ASP A 156 -6.08 -8.79 3.02
CA ASP A 156 -7.22 -9.70 2.99
C ASP A 156 -7.73 -9.90 1.56
N TYR A 157 -8.67 -10.81 1.36
CA TYR A 157 -9.37 -10.97 0.10
C TYR A 157 -10.13 -9.71 -0.27
N VAL A 158 -10.27 -9.45 -1.58
CA VAL A 158 -10.88 -8.22 -2.11
C VAL A 158 -12.22 -7.87 -1.45
N PRO A 159 -13.21 -8.79 -1.32
CA PRO A 159 -14.48 -8.44 -0.67
C PRO A 159 -14.33 -8.02 0.80
N ASN A 160 -13.42 -8.68 1.53
CA ASN A 160 -13.18 -8.39 2.94
C ASN A 160 -12.50 -7.04 3.12
N ILE A 161 -11.50 -6.72 2.28
CA ILE A 161 -10.82 -5.41 2.31
C ILE A 161 -11.81 -4.29 2.03
N LEU A 162 -12.65 -4.41 1.00
CA LEU A 162 -13.68 -3.40 0.70
C LEU A 162 -14.67 -3.23 1.86
N SER A 163 -15.06 -4.31 2.51
CA SER A 163 -15.88 -4.25 3.72
C SER A 163 -15.17 -3.50 4.85
N ARG A 164 -13.89 -3.79 5.09
CA ARG A 164 -13.10 -3.12 6.13
C ARG A 164 -12.93 -1.64 5.84
N TYR A 165 -12.65 -1.24 4.59
CA TYR A 165 -12.54 0.18 4.23
C TYR A 165 -13.81 0.96 4.54
N LYS A 166 -14.99 0.35 4.34
CA LYS A 166 -16.28 0.98 4.66
C LYS A 166 -16.58 1.07 6.15
N HIS A 167 -16.25 0.03 6.90
CA HIS A 167 -16.70 -0.12 8.27
C HIS A 167 -15.63 0.24 9.31
N ASP A 168 -14.36 -0.17 9.06
CA ASP A 168 -13.27 0.06 10.01
C ASP A 168 -12.55 1.38 9.74
N TYR A 169 -12.55 1.84 8.47
CA TYR A 169 -11.80 3.02 8.02
C TYR A 169 -12.64 4.03 7.22
N PRO A 170 -13.88 4.36 7.66
CA PRO A 170 -14.77 5.24 6.88
C PRO A 170 -14.27 6.67 6.77
N ARG A 171 -13.44 7.12 7.72
CA ARG A 171 -12.86 8.48 7.71
C ARG A 171 -11.67 8.61 6.79
N GLU A 172 -10.93 7.54 6.57
CA GLU A 172 -9.75 7.50 5.73
C GLU A 172 -10.13 7.52 4.24
N PHE A 173 -11.15 6.76 3.86
CA PHE A 173 -11.51 6.56 2.46
C PHE A 173 -12.79 7.27 2.03
N GLY A 174 -13.60 7.73 2.95
CA GLY A 174 -14.85 8.42 2.63
C GLY A 174 -15.91 7.56 1.94
N ILE A 175 -15.72 6.23 1.87
CA ILE A 175 -16.65 5.31 1.23
C ILE A 175 -17.92 5.18 2.07
N LYS A 176 -19.07 5.52 1.49
CA LYS A 176 -20.35 5.36 2.19
C LYS A 176 -20.70 3.88 2.33
N PRO A 177 -21.47 3.48 3.38
CA PRO A 177 -21.81 2.06 3.62
C PRO A 177 -22.45 1.36 2.41
N ASN A 178 -23.31 2.07 1.67
CA ASN A 178 -24.02 1.53 0.50
C ASN A 178 -23.28 1.76 -0.83
N GLU A 179 -22.17 2.50 -0.82
CA GLU A 179 -21.41 2.79 -2.02
C GLU A 179 -20.69 1.53 -2.51
N LYS A 180 -20.73 1.30 -3.82
CA LYS A 180 -19.93 0.25 -4.45
C LYS A 180 -18.55 0.79 -4.77
N ALA A 181 -17.52 0.03 -4.43
CA ALA A 181 -16.14 0.35 -4.74
C ALA A 181 -15.44 -0.85 -5.36
N THR A 182 -14.40 -0.59 -6.14
CA THR A 182 -13.58 -1.60 -6.82
C THR A 182 -12.13 -1.17 -6.89
N PHE A 183 -11.26 -2.06 -7.37
CA PHE A 183 -9.86 -1.77 -7.64
C PHE A 183 -9.62 -1.77 -9.14
N CYS A 184 -9.01 -0.70 -9.66
CA CYS A 184 -8.59 -0.57 -11.05
C CYS A 184 -7.07 -0.71 -11.15
N SER A 185 -6.59 -1.48 -12.11
CA SER A 185 -5.16 -1.70 -12.34
C SER A 185 -4.48 -0.40 -12.79
N MET A 186 -3.27 -0.16 -12.27
CA MET A 186 -2.35 0.92 -12.66
C MET A 186 -1.13 0.36 -13.41
N ILE A 187 -1.33 -0.70 -14.22
CA ILE A 187 -0.24 -1.38 -14.91
C ILE A 187 0.50 -0.46 -15.91
N ASP A 188 -0.18 0.51 -16.48
CA ASP A 188 0.38 1.41 -17.49
C ASP A 188 0.97 2.71 -16.92
N ASP A 189 1.04 2.82 -15.59
CA ASP A 189 1.72 3.93 -14.92
C ASP A 189 3.24 3.81 -15.12
N GLU A 190 3.87 4.86 -15.63
CA GLU A 190 5.30 4.92 -15.96
C GLU A 190 6.21 4.66 -14.75
N TYR A 191 5.78 5.05 -13.56
CA TYR A 191 6.53 4.85 -12.32
C TYR A 191 6.41 3.43 -11.76
N THR A 192 5.62 2.57 -12.38
CA THR A 192 5.44 1.17 -11.97
C THR A 192 5.89 0.16 -13.03
N ASP A 193 6.40 0.64 -14.15
CA ASP A 193 6.82 -0.19 -15.28
C ASP A 193 7.80 -1.30 -14.88
N PHE A 194 8.76 -0.99 -14.00
CA PHE A 194 9.76 -1.94 -13.50
C PHE A 194 9.17 -3.04 -12.60
N LEU A 195 7.92 -2.90 -12.18
CA LEU A 195 7.18 -3.89 -11.37
C LEU A 195 6.30 -4.81 -12.23
N LYS A 196 6.18 -4.58 -13.54
CA LYS A 196 5.34 -5.40 -14.44
C LYS A 196 5.81 -6.86 -14.46
N ASP A 197 7.12 -7.05 -14.62
CA ASP A 197 7.73 -8.36 -14.76
C ASP A 197 8.08 -9.01 -13.43
N ASP A 198 8.12 -10.32 -13.41
CA ASP A 198 8.66 -11.08 -12.29
C ASP A 198 10.19 -10.87 -12.21
N PHE A 199 10.67 -10.67 -10.99
CA PHE A 199 12.11 -10.52 -10.77
C PHE A 199 12.85 -11.84 -10.99
N SER A 200 13.95 -11.80 -11.71
CA SER A 200 14.84 -12.94 -11.85
C SER A 200 15.43 -13.35 -10.49
N ARG A 201 15.86 -14.61 -10.37
CA ARG A 201 16.50 -15.14 -9.16
C ARG A 201 17.73 -14.30 -8.74
N LYS A 202 18.48 -13.78 -9.71
CA LYS A 202 19.66 -12.91 -9.45
C LYS A 202 19.21 -11.57 -8.83
N GLN A 203 18.17 -10.95 -9.37
CA GLN A 203 17.60 -9.71 -8.85
C GLN A 203 17.05 -9.92 -7.43
N ILE A 204 16.25 -10.96 -7.20
CA ILE A 204 15.71 -11.30 -5.87
C ILE A 204 16.82 -11.47 -4.86
N ASN A 205 17.87 -12.24 -5.17
CA ASN A 205 18.99 -12.48 -4.26
C ASN A 205 19.75 -11.20 -3.93
N LYS A 206 19.93 -10.28 -4.90
CA LYS A 206 20.56 -8.98 -4.66
C LYS A 206 19.66 -8.09 -3.81
N LEU A 207 18.37 -8.02 -4.10
CA LEU A 207 17.41 -7.21 -3.34
C LEU A 207 17.27 -7.68 -1.89
N ARG A 208 17.30 -8.97 -1.62
CA ARG A 208 17.30 -9.53 -0.25
C ARG A 208 18.50 -9.07 0.58
N LYS A 209 19.65 -8.83 -0.07
CA LYS A 209 20.85 -8.28 0.61
C LYS A 209 20.71 -6.78 0.86
N ILE A 210 20.11 -6.03 -0.09
CA ILE A 210 19.94 -4.58 0.00
C ILE A 210 18.81 -4.22 0.97
N TYR A 211 17.72 -5.00 0.94
CA TYR A 211 16.48 -4.78 1.73
C TYR A 211 16.15 -6.00 2.59
N PRO A 212 17.04 -6.37 3.56
CA PRO A 212 16.81 -7.54 4.42
C PRO A 212 15.51 -7.40 5.24
N ASP A 213 15.13 -6.15 5.54
CA ASP A 213 13.91 -5.83 6.30
C ASP A 213 12.62 -6.17 5.54
N LEU A 214 12.65 -6.24 4.21
CA LEU A 214 11.51 -6.64 3.38
C LEU A 214 11.44 -8.16 3.16
N PHE A 215 12.48 -8.91 3.53
CA PHE A 215 12.52 -10.35 3.35
C PHE A 215 12.00 -11.08 4.60
N ILE A 216 10.98 -11.92 4.40
CA ILE A 216 10.40 -12.75 5.45
C ILE A 216 11.02 -14.16 5.34
N LYS A 217 11.84 -14.53 6.33
CA LYS A 217 12.34 -15.91 6.41
C LYS A 217 11.15 -16.85 6.65
N ARG A 218 10.87 -17.74 5.68
CA ARG A 218 9.86 -18.78 5.83
C ARG A 218 10.35 -19.79 6.87
N GLY A 219 10.07 -19.52 8.12
CA GLY A 219 10.39 -20.40 9.24
C GLY A 219 9.21 -20.64 10.19
N TYR A 220 8.04 -20.08 9.86
CA TYR A 220 6.83 -20.12 10.69
C TYR A 220 5.59 -20.50 9.86
N VAL A 221 5.75 -21.49 8.98
CA VAL A 221 4.59 -22.07 8.27
C VAL A 221 4.49 -23.54 8.60
#